data_ccf901d300995f50811ed0ed69424474
#
_entry.id   ccf901d300995f50811ed0ed69424474
#
_cell.length_a   1.000
_cell.length_b   1.000
_cell.length_c   1.000
_cell.angle_alpha   90.00
_cell.angle_beta   90.00
_cell.angle_gamma   90.00
#
_symmetry.space_group_name_H-M   'P 1'
#
loop_
_entity.id
_entity.type
_entity.pdbx_description
1 polymer ?
#
loop_
_entity_poly.entity_id
_entity_poly.type
_entity_poly.pdbx_seq_one_letter_code
_entity_poly.pdbx_strand_id
1 'polypeptide(L)'
;DAALRAEEELAAEYSRFQRDWPTQLTGDEQRAIRALAQDLPALWHADSTTPQDRQAIARLLLEQVTVMVEGQSDQIEIELRWAGGFSSRHALSRPVQTYKQLTRYDELVARIGTLRAERRTLAQIAAALNAEGFHPPKRSRSFTKEILSRFLRERQVRTGPLPCSV
;
A
#
# COMPACT_ATOMS: atom_id res chain seq x y z
N ASP A 1 33.77 -32.14 21.91
CA ASP A 1 34.52 -32.15 20.61
C ASP A 1 33.66 -31.81 19.41
N ALA A 2 32.37 -32.21 19.31
CA ALA A 2 31.52 -31.87 18.19
C ALA A 2 31.07 -30.39 18.22
N ALA A 3 30.80 -29.84 19.41
CA ALA A 3 30.39 -28.45 19.59
C ALA A 3 31.55 -27.46 19.23
N LEU A 4 32.76 -27.79 19.64
CA LEU A 4 33.96 -27.00 19.31
C LEU A 4 34.23 -26.95 17.81
N ARG A 5 34.03 -28.07 17.09
CA ARG A 5 34.17 -28.09 15.63
C ARG A 5 33.11 -27.28 14.93
N ALA A 6 31.88 -27.32 15.39
CA ALA A 6 30.78 -26.50 14.84
C ALA A 6 31.02 -25.00 15.05
N GLU A 7 31.60 -24.62 16.19
CA GLU A 7 31.98 -23.24 16.48
C GLU A 7 33.16 -22.77 15.58
N GLU A 8 34.15 -23.62 15.38
CA GLU A 8 35.27 -23.32 14.46
C GLU A 8 34.81 -23.21 13.01
N GLU A 9 33.91 -24.08 12.55
CA GLU A 9 33.33 -24.03 11.21
C GLU A 9 32.49 -22.75 11.01
N LEU A 10 31.67 -22.38 11.99
CA LEU A 10 30.87 -21.15 11.95
C LEU A 10 31.76 -19.88 11.94
N ALA A 11 32.80 -19.87 12.75
CA ALA A 11 33.77 -18.77 12.78
C ALA A 11 34.57 -18.65 11.46
N ALA A 12 34.90 -19.77 10.85
CA ALA A 12 35.55 -19.80 9.55
C ALA A 12 34.62 -19.30 8.42
N GLU A 13 33.33 -19.69 8.46
CA GLU A 13 32.33 -19.28 7.51
C GLU A 13 32.01 -17.77 7.66
N TYR A 14 31.90 -17.28 8.88
CA TYR A 14 31.74 -15.84 9.17
C TYR A 14 32.97 -15.03 8.72
N SER A 15 34.17 -15.55 8.90
CA SER A 15 35.39 -14.89 8.43
C SER A 15 35.52 -14.87 6.91
N ARG A 16 35.02 -15.90 6.19
CA ARG A 16 34.89 -15.89 4.72
C ARG A 16 33.87 -14.87 4.27
N PHE A 17 32.69 -14.85 4.89
CA PHE A 17 31.63 -13.87 4.61
C PHE A 17 32.13 -12.43 4.78
N GLN A 18 32.86 -12.12 5.86
CA GLN A 18 33.44 -10.78 6.06
C GLN A 18 34.52 -10.40 5.03
N ARG A 19 35.26 -11.38 4.49
CA ARG A 19 36.26 -11.14 3.44
C ARG A 19 35.64 -10.96 2.06
N ASP A 20 34.61 -11.71 1.76
CA ASP A 20 33.95 -11.71 0.44
C ASP A 20 32.92 -10.56 0.33
N TRP A 21 32.51 -9.98 1.46
CA TRP A 21 31.63 -8.83 1.52
C TRP A 21 32.41 -7.60 1.99
N PRO A 22 32.86 -6.73 1.08
CA PRO A 22 33.59 -5.53 1.46
C PRO A 22 32.72 -4.63 2.32
N THR A 23 33.10 -4.48 3.59
CA THR A 23 32.36 -3.71 4.60
C THR A 23 32.30 -2.21 4.27
N GLN A 24 33.11 -1.76 3.33
CA GLN A 24 33.13 -0.38 2.85
C GLN A 24 33.30 -0.34 1.33
N LEU A 25 32.25 0.16 0.67
CA LEU A 25 32.30 0.48 -0.75
C LEU A 25 33.27 1.63 -0.99
N THR A 26 34.08 1.53 -2.03
CA THR A 26 34.94 2.63 -2.48
C THR A 26 34.09 3.82 -2.94
N GLY A 27 34.65 5.03 -2.92
CA GLY A 27 33.93 6.21 -3.39
C GLY A 27 33.46 6.11 -4.84
N ASP A 28 34.15 5.35 -5.67
CA ASP A 28 33.79 5.11 -7.08
C ASP A 28 32.62 4.14 -7.21
N GLU A 29 32.63 3.05 -6.45
CA GLU A 29 31.52 2.10 -6.38
C GLU A 29 30.24 2.75 -5.84
N GLN A 30 30.37 3.59 -4.80
CA GLN A 30 29.23 4.36 -4.29
C GLN A 30 28.65 5.32 -5.34
N ARG A 31 29.50 5.97 -6.15
CA ARG A 31 29.06 6.84 -7.24
C ARG A 31 28.36 6.04 -8.35
N ALA A 32 28.91 4.90 -8.73
CA ALA A 32 28.30 4.01 -9.72
C ALA A 32 26.93 3.49 -9.28
N ILE A 33 26.80 3.05 -8.03
CA ILE A 33 25.52 2.61 -7.44
C ILE A 33 24.49 3.74 -7.41
N ARG A 34 24.90 4.97 -7.04
CA ARG A 34 24.00 6.13 -7.06
C ARG A 34 23.55 6.50 -8.45
N ALA A 35 24.44 6.42 -9.45
CA ALA A 35 24.08 6.65 -10.84
C ALA A 35 23.04 5.63 -11.33
N LEU A 36 23.27 4.33 -11.09
CA LEU A 36 22.32 3.27 -11.41
C LEU A 36 20.96 3.48 -10.72
N ALA A 37 20.97 3.90 -9.45
CA ALA A 37 19.72 4.16 -8.72
C ALA A 37 18.94 5.36 -9.29
N GLN A 38 19.60 6.35 -9.88
CA GLN A 38 18.97 7.47 -10.57
C GLN A 38 18.31 7.06 -11.89
N ASP A 39 18.89 6.12 -12.60
CA ASP A 39 18.39 5.64 -13.89
C ASP A 39 17.27 4.59 -13.74
N LEU A 40 17.18 3.93 -12.60
CA LEU A 40 16.21 2.86 -12.34
C LEU A 40 14.74 3.29 -12.54
N PRO A 41 14.28 4.47 -12.08
CA PRO A 41 12.92 4.93 -12.37
C PRO A 41 12.65 5.11 -13.86
N ALA A 42 13.61 5.63 -14.61
CA ALA A 42 13.50 5.80 -16.05
C ALA A 42 13.39 4.44 -16.75
N LEU A 43 14.24 3.49 -16.37
CA LEU A 43 14.19 2.12 -16.86
C LEU A 43 12.85 1.44 -16.54
N TRP A 44 12.36 1.59 -15.31
CA TRP A 44 11.10 0.99 -14.87
C TRP A 44 9.89 1.46 -15.69
N HIS A 45 9.90 2.73 -16.10
CA HIS A 45 8.79 3.36 -16.85
C HIS A 45 9.01 3.38 -18.38
N ALA A 46 10.15 2.89 -18.86
CA ALA A 46 10.41 2.82 -20.28
C ALA A 46 9.41 1.89 -21.00
N ASP A 47 8.94 2.30 -22.19
CA ASP A 47 8.02 1.50 -22.99
C ASP A 47 8.61 0.15 -23.42
N SER A 48 9.94 0.08 -23.52
CA SER A 48 10.69 -1.14 -23.82
C SER A 48 10.78 -2.11 -22.65
N THR A 49 10.49 -1.69 -21.40
CA THR A 49 10.58 -2.54 -20.22
C THR A 49 9.33 -3.39 -20.07
N THR A 50 9.47 -4.68 -20.28
CA THR A 50 8.38 -5.65 -20.19
C THR A 50 7.99 -5.93 -18.73
N PRO A 51 6.81 -6.51 -18.45
CA PRO A 51 6.45 -6.98 -17.11
C PRO A 51 7.44 -7.98 -16.52
N GLN A 52 8.06 -8.81 -17.38
CA GLN A 52 9.08 -9.79 -16.99
C GLN A 52 10.37 -9.09 -16.53
N ASP A 53 10.79 -8.04 -17.24
CA ASP A 53 11.96 -7.25 -16.85
C ASP A 53 11.73 -6.55 -15.50
N ARG A 54 10.54 -5.96 -15.29
CA ARG A 54 10.16 -5.36 -14.01
C ARG A 54 10.18 -6.38 -12.87
N GLN A 55 9.71 -7.60 -13.13
CA GLN A 55 9.77 -8.68 -12.15
C GLN A 55 11.21 -9.09 -11.84
N ALA A 56 12.08 -9.15 -12.85
CA ALA A 56 13.50 -9.45 -12.68
C ALA A 56 14.19 -8.36 -11.84
N ILE A 57 13.95 -7.09 -12.15
CA ILE A 57 14.47 -5.96 -11.39
C ILE A 57 13.99 -6.03 -9.92
N ALA A 58 12.70 -6.27 -9.69
CA ALA A 58 12.16 -6.39 -8.33
C ALA A 58 12.82 -7.53 -7.54
N ARG A 59 13.06 -8.68 -8.16
CA ARG A 59 13.74 -9.83 -7.53
C ARG A 59 15.20 -9.57 -7.21
N LEU A 60 15.88 -8.71 -7.97
CA LEU A 60 17.26 -8.31 -7.67
C LEU A 60 17.31 -7.32 -6.49
N LEU A 61 16.30 -6.48 -6.33
CA LEU A 61 16.29 -5.43 -5.33
C LEU A 61 15.65 -5.85 -4.00
N LEU A 62 14.75 -6.82 -4.01
CA LEU A 62 13.97 -7.23 -2.86
C LEU A 62 14.29 -8.68 -2.45
N GLU A 63 14.67 -8.85 -1.20
CA GLU A 63 14.84 -10.18 -0.59
C GLU A 63 13.49 -10.76 -0.17
N GLN A 64 12.63 -9.91 0.40
CA GLN A 64 11.34 -10.32 0.92
C GLN A 64 10.31 -9.18 0.83
N VAL A 65 9.07 -9.56 0.55
CA VAL A 65 7.90 -8.69 0.64
C VAL A 65 6.91 -9.34 1.59
N THR A 66 6.65 -8.69 2.73
CA THR A 66 5.64 -9.12 3.69
C THR A 66 4.43 -8.23 3.57
N VAL A 67 3.26 -8.83 3.34
CA VAL A 67 1.99 -8.11 3.24
C VAL A 67 1.14 -8.47 4.45
N MET A 68 0.80 -7.47 5.25
CA MET A 68 -0.06 -7.61 6.41
C MET A 68 -1.40 -6.94 6.13
N VAL A 69 -2.48 -7.67 6.38
CA VAL A 69 -3.85 -7.19 6.20
C VAL A 69 -4.52 -7.15 7.57
N GLU A 70 -4.97 -5.98 7.99
CA GLU A 70 -5.71 -5.84 9.22
C GLU A 70 -7.16 -6.29 9.02
N GLY A 71 -7.45 -7.52 9.40
CA GLY A 71 -8.78 -8.12 9.28
C GLY A 71 -9.32 -8.08 7.84
N GLN A 72 -10.52 -7.53 7.68
CA GLN A 72 -11.17 -7.36 6.36
C GLN A 72 -11.08 -5.91 5.87
N SER A 73 -10.26 -5.06 6.50
CA SER A 73 -10.17 -3.64 6.18
C SER A 73 -9.57 -3.39 4.79
N ASP A 74 -9.69 -2.17 4.32
CA ASP A 74 -9.03 -1.68 3.11
C ASP A 74 -7.56 -1.33 3.32
N GLN A 75 -7.08 -1.32 4.57
CA GLN A 75 -5.68 -1.03 4.89
C GLN A 75 -4.83 -2.29 4.76
N ILE A 76 -3.71 -2.13 4.08
CA ILE A 76 -2.64 -3.11 4.05
C ILE A 76 -1.32 -2.44 4.41
N GLU A 77 -0.53 -3.10 5.22
CA GLU A 77 0.85 -2.73 5.49
C GLU A 77 1.77 -3.65 4.71
N ILE A 78 2.72 -3.06 4.00
CA ILE A 78 3.72 -3.79 3.25
C ILE A 78 5.08 -3.49 3.85
N GLU A 79 5.78 -4.52 4.27
CA GLU A 79 7.18 -4.45 4.65
C GLU A 79 8.04 -5.01 3.52
N LEU A 80 8.95 -4.17 3.02
CA LEU A 80 9.92 -4.54 2.00
C LEU A 80 11.27 -4.71 2.68
N ARG A 81 11.86 -5.90 2.53
CA ARG A 81 13.26 -6.14 2.86
C ARG A 81 14.06 -6.06 1.57
N TRP A 82 14.95 -5.10 1.51
CA TRP A 82 15.78 -4.81 0.36
C TRP A 82 17.07 -5.64 0.40
N ALA A 83 17.57 -6.01 -0.76
CA ALA A 83 18.91 -6.57 -0.88
C ALA A 83 19.92 -5.60 -0.26
N GLY A 84 20.74 -6.11 0.69
CA GLY A 84 21.64 -5.27 1.49
C GLY A 84 21.14 -4.93 2.88
N GLY A 85 20.03 -5.54 3.35
CA GLY A 85 19.60 -5.54 4.75
C GLY A 85 18.77 -4.33 5.21
N PHE A 86 18.45 -3.39 4.31
CA PHE A 86 17.54 -2.28 4.61
C PHE A 86 16.08 -2.74 4.55
N SER A 87 15.24 -2.22 5.45
CA SER A 87 13.78 -2.48 5.43
C SER A 87 13.00 -1.16 5.33
N SER A 88 11.89 -1.19 4.59
CA SER A 88 10.97 -0.07 4.50
C SER A 88 9.53 -0.53 4.68
N ARG A 89 8.66 0.32 5.25
CA ARG A 89 7.24 0.04 5.47
C ARG A 89 6.39 1.04 4.69
N HIS A 90 5.33 0.51 4.10
CA HIS A 90 4.41 1.28 3.28
C HIS A 90 2.99 0.90 3.63
N ALA A 91 2.13 1.90 3.84
CA ALA A 91 0.71 1.72 4.01
C ALA A 91 0.01 1.95 2.66
N LEU A 92 -0.80 0.99 2.25
CA LEU A 92 -1.57 1.07 1.01
C LEU A 92 -3.04 0.75 1.29
N SER A 93 -3.92 1.24 0.42
CA SER A 93 -5.32 0.91 0.46
C SER A 93 -5.69 -0.07 -0.65
N ARG A 94 -6.36 -1.17 -0.29
CA ARG A 94 -6.82 -2.19 -1.25
C ARG A 94 -8.31 -2.01 -1.54
N PRO A 95 -8.79 -2.41 -2.72
CA PRO A 95 -10.22 -2.47 -2.98
C PRO A 95 -10.90 -3.48 -2.06
N VAL A 96 -11.96 -3.06 -1.38
CA VAL A 96 -12.81 -3.91 -0.53
C VAL A 96 -14.20 -4.09 -1.15
N GLN A 97 -14.96 -5.08 -0.69
CA GLN A 97 -16.26 -5.41 -1.29
C GLN A 97 -17.41 -4.55 -0.74
N THR A 98 -17.32 -4.14 0.51
CA THR A 98 -18.40 -3.44 1.21
C THR A 98 -17.91 -2.14 1.84
N TYR A 99 -18.82 -1.20 2.04
CA TYR A 99 -18.52 0.08 2.72
C TYR A 99 -18.01 -0.11 4.16
N LYS A 100 -18.52 -1.12 4.88
CA LYS A 100 -18.10 -1.40 6.27
C LYS A 100 -16.64 -1.85 6.41
N GLN A 101 -16.02 -2.28 5.33
CA GLN A 101 -14.62 -2.65 5.29
C GLN A 101 -13.70 -1.45 5.04
N LEU A 102 -14.26 -0.28 4.72
CA LEU A 102 -13.48 0.96 4.62
C LEU A 102 -13.09 1.42 6.02
N THR A 103 -11.81 1.63 6.26
CA THR A 103 -11.30 2.14 7.53
C THR A 103 -11.91 3.48 7.90
N ARG A 104 -12.15 4.34 6.90
CA ARG A 104 -12.79 5.65 7.08
C ARG A 104 -14.32 5.62 6.90
N TYR A 105 -14.97 4.47 7.15
CA TYR A 105 -16.42 4.34 6.94
C TYR A 105 -17.24 5.31 7.79
N ASP A 106 -16.94 5.43 9.07
CA ASP A 106 -17.70 6.29 9.97
C ASP A 106 -17.49 7.77 9.64
N GLU A 107 -16.29 8.17 9.27
CA GLU A 107 -15.98 9.52 8.77
C GLU A 107 -16.76 9.81 7.48
N LEU A 108 -16.76 8.87 6.53
CA LEU A 108 -17.51 8.98 5.29
C LEU A 108 -18.99 9.23 5.55
N VAL A 109 -19.57 8.44 6.47
CA VAL A 109 -20.99 8.56 6.84
C VAL A 109 -21.28 9.91 7.49
N ALA A 110 -20.47 10.33 8.45
CA ALA A 110 -20.61 11.62 9.12
C ALA A 110 -20.51 12.77 8.11
N ARG A 111 -19.51 12.70 7.21
CA ARG A 111 -19.30 13.73 6.18
C ARG A 111 -20.46 13.84 5.20
N ILE A 112 -21.00 12.71 4.73
CA ILE A 112 -22.22 12.71 3.90
C ILE A 112 -23.39 13.35 4.67
N GLY A 113 -23.54 13.05 5.95
CA GLY A 113 -24.57 13.66 6.80
C GLY A 113 -24.46 15.20 6.86
N THR A 114 -23.25 15.72 7.10
CA THR A 114 -22.96 17.16 7.12
C THR A 114 -23.31 17.83 5.80
N LEU A 115 -22.80 17.27 4.68
CA LEU A 115 -23.05 17.83 3.35
C LEU A 115 -24.53 17.80 2.95
N ARG A 116 -25.30 16.81 3.43
CA ARG A 116 -26.76 16.78 3.26
C ARG A 116 -27.48 17.83 4.09
N ALA A 117 -27.04 18.06 5.33
CA ALA A 117 -27.57 19.13 6.16
C ALA A 117 -27.35 20.52 5.53
N GLU A 118 -26.24 20.71 4.82
CA GLU A 118 -25.94 21.87 3.99
C GLU A 118 -26.80 21.96 2.71
N ARG A 119 -27.74 21.04 2.51
CA ARG A 119 -28.61 20.95 1.31
C ARG A 119 -27.83 20.80 -0.02
N ARG A 120 -26.64 20.21 0.00
CA ARG A 120 -25.86 19.92 -1.22
C ARG A 120 -26.55 18.86 -2.06
N THR A 121 -26.45 19.01 -3.37
CA THR A 121 -26.91 17.98 -4.32
C THR A 121 -26.00 16.76 -4.27
N LEU A 122 -26.49 15.58 -4.69
CA LEU A 122 -25.68 14.36 -4.72
C LEU A 122 -24.41 14.50 -5.58
N ALA A 123 -24.48 15.29 -6.66
CA ALA A 123 -23.31 15.56 -7.49
C ALA A 123 -22.25 16.40 -6.74
N GLN A 124 -22.69 17.42 -5.99
CA GLN A 124 -21.79 18.23 -5.15
C GLN A 124 -21.20 17.43 -4.01
N ILE A 125 -21.98 16.54 -3.39
CA ILE A 125 -21.50 15.63 -2.35
C ILE A 125 -20.42 14.68 -2.94
N ALA A 126 -20.67 14.10 -4.12
CA ALA A 126 -19.70 13.25 -4.79
C ALA A 126 -18.39 13.99 -5.07
N ALA A 127 -18.46 15.20 -5.59
CA ALA A 127 -17.29 16.03 -5.87
C ALA A 127 -16.50 16.36 -4.58
N ALA A 128 -17.18 16.72 -3.49
CA ALA A 128 -16.55 17.03 -2.21
C ALA A 128 -15.84 15.79 -1.63
N LEU A 129 -16.50 14.63 -1.61
CA LEU A 129 -15.93 13.39 -1.11
C LEU A 129 -14.68 12.97 -1.92
N ASN A 130 -14.73 13.11 -3.23
CA ASN A 130 -13.59 12.80 -4.09
C ASN A 130 -12.41 13.76 -3.84
N ALA A 131 -12.68 15.05 -3.65
CA ALA A 131 -11.66 16.05 -3.32
C ALA A 131 -11.03 15.79 -1.94
N GLU A 132 -11.80 15.26 -0.99
CA GLU A 132 -11.35 14.89 0.35
C GLU A 132 -10.68 13.48 0.40
N GLY A 133 -10.51 12.83 -0.75
CA GLY A 133 -9.81 11.54 -0.88
C GLY A 133 -10.63 10.34 -0.41
N PHE A 134 -11.95 10.45 -0.30
CA PHE A 134 -12.80 9.28 -0.05
C PHE A 134 -12.98 8.47 -1.34
N HIS A 135 -12.98 7.14 -1.20
CA HIS A 135 -13.20 6.21 -2.30
C HIS A 135 -14.35 5.26 -1.99
N PRO A 136 -15.20 4.92 -2.97
CA PRO A 136 -16.20 3.87 -2.79
C PRO A 136 -15.53 2.49 -2.79
N PRO A 137 -16.20 1.47 -2.20
CA PRO A 137 -15.71 0.09 -2.26
C PRO A 137 -15.68 -0.44 -3.70
N LYS A 138 -15.11 -1.65 -3.86
CA LYS A 138 -14.88 -2.31 -5.14
C LYS A 138 -13.82 -1.58 -5.96
N ARG A 139 -13.88 -1.68 -7.29
CA ARG A 139 -12.90 -1.07 -8.20
C ARG A 139 -13.25 0.36 -8.64
N SER A 140 -14.30 0.94 -8.06
CA SER A 140 -14.69 2.31 -8.39
C SER A 140 -13.70 3.29 -7.75
N ARG A 141 -13.05 4.09 -8.58
CA ARG A 141 -12.02 5.04 -8.12
C ARG A 141 -12.59 6.31 -7.50
N SER A 142 -13.85 6.63 -7.78
CA SER A 142 -14.47 7.88 -7.35
C SER A 142 -15.96 7.72 -7.10
N PHE A 143 -16.49 8.54 -6.21
CA PHE A 143 -17.93 8.65 -6.02
C PHE A 143 -18.60 9.32 -7.22
N THR A 144 -19.76 8.80 -7.62
CA THR A 144 -20.68 9.42 -8.56
C THR A 144 -22.02 9.62 -7.90
N LYS A 145 -22.90 10.41 -8.51
CA LYS A 145 -24.28 10.63 -8.07
C LYS A 145 -25.03 9.29 -7.90
N GLU A 146 -24.84 8.37 -8.82
CA GLU A 146 -25.50 7.05 -8.84
C GLU A 146 -25.00 6.17 -7.69
N ILE A 147 -23.70 6.15 -7.43
CA ILE A 147 -23.09 5.41 -6.33
C ILE A 147 -23.61 5.93 -4.99
N LEU A 148 -23.67 7.24 -4.80
CA LEU A 148 -24.21 7.86 -3.60
C LEU A 148 -25.71 7.59 -3.44
N SER A 149 -26.48 7.69 -4.50
CA SER A 149 -27.92 7.38 -4.48
C SER A 149 -28.17 5.94 -4.01
N ARG A 150 -27.41 4.98 -4.54
CA ARG A 150 -27.46 3.56 -4.14
C ARG A 150 -27.06 3.39 -2.67
N PHE A 151 -25.96 3.97 -2.25
CA PHE A 151 -25.47 3.90 -0.87
C PHE A 151 -26.51 4.40 0.13
N LEU A 152 -27.13 5.55 -0.14
CA LEU A 152 -28.15 6.13 0.73
C LEU A 152 -29.41 5.28 0.78
N ARG A 153 -29.84 4.71 -0.33
CA ARG A 153 -31.00 3.79 -0.40
C ARG A 153 -30.75 2.52 0.41
N GLU A 154 -29.61 1.87 0.24
CA GLU A 154 -29.26 0.66 0.98
C GLU A 154 -29.19 0.92 2.49
N ARG A 155 -28.79 2.11 2.89
CA ARG A 155 -28.73 2.51 4.29
C ARG A 155 -30.11 2.80 4.87
N GLN A 156 -31.00 3.47 4.13
CA GLN A 156 -32.37 3.72 4.56
C GLN A 156 -33.15 2.43 4.77
N VAL A 157 -32.97 1.44 3.91
CA VAL A 157 -33.61 0.12 4.05
C VAL A 157 -33.10 -0.61 5.31
N ARG A 158 -31.85 -0.39 5.73
CA ARG A 158 -31.27 -1.04 6.92
C ARG A 158 -31.59 -0.33 8.24
N THR A 159 -31.88 0.97 8.22
CA THR A 159 -32.18 1.76 9.43
C THR A 159 -33.66 1.84 9.75
N GLY A 160 -34.55 1.30 8.92
CA GLY A 160 -35.99 1.43 9.06
C GLY A 160 -36.49 2.85 8.73
N PRO A 161 -37.79 3.04 8.57
CA PRO A 161 -38.35 4.39 8.38
C PRO A 161 -38.13 5.20 9.65
N LEU A 162 -37.62 6.43 9.51
CA LEU A 162 -37.61 7.41 10.58
C LEU A 162 -39.08 7.63 11.02
N PRO A 163 -39.38 7.64 12.33
CA PRO A 163 -40.72 7.97 12.78
C PRO A 163 -41.08 9.35 12.25
N CYS A 164 -42.18 9.43 11.50
CA CYS A 164 -42.76 10.71 11.14
C CYS A 164 -43.13 11.41 12.44
N SER A 165 -42.44 12.49 12.77
CA SER A 165 -42.92 13.41 13.82
C SER A 165 -44.18 14.06 13.31
N VAL A 166 -45.30 13.84 14.05
CA VAL A 166 -46.57 14.54 13.94
C VAL A 166 -46.40 15.95 14.46
#